data_afdc20d5dd68f6314d2644a8393b1304
#
_entry.id   afdc20d5dd68f6314d2644a8393b1304
#
_cell.length_a   1.000
_cell.length_b   1.000
_cell.length_c   1.000
_cell.angle_alpha   90.00
_cell.angle_beta   90.00
_cell.angle_gamma   90.00
#
_symmetry.space_group_name_H-M   'P 1'
#
loop_
_entity.id
_entity.type
_entity.pdbx_description
1 polymer ?
#
loop_
_entity_poly.entity_id
_entity_poly.type
_entity_poly.pdbx_seq_one_letter_code
_entity_poly.pdbx_strand_id
1 'polypeptide(L)'
;MKNVVLIGASIRLGYEKEVRELLGDDVQVFSPKENCRYTKFTLWGMFSWMESWGSPHVDLIHWNTGIWDLHRCTADGLLFTPLEEYLEVNRRLAIQMESYTKNLIWATIIPGGPALDKKMPGNSLINTDASAPKVHLTDYMEPWNADVRRYNAAATELMQSRGIRVNDLYSVIDGHLDEYISEDGIHPRPAGYSVLARKVAQEIRRALDGTES
;
A
#
# COMPACT_ATOMS: atom_id res chain seq x y z
N MET A 1 22.32 1.87 14.01
CA MET A 1 20.86 1.61 13.88
C MET A 1 20.40 2.32 12.63
N LYS A 2 19.72 1.64 11.73
CA LYS A 2 19.19 2.18 10.47
C LYS A 2 17.75 2.68 10.68
N ASN A 3 17.41 3.81 10.06
CA ASN A 3 16.07 4.40 10.16
C ASN A 3 15.28 4.13 8.87
N VAL A 4 14.21 3.39 8.98
CA VAL A 4 13.31 3.03 7.87
C VAL A 4 11.96 3.71 8.07
N VAL A 5 11.45 4.35 7.04
CA VAL A 5 10.07 4.88 7.02
C VAL A 5 9.18 3.89 6.27
N LEU A 6 8.09 3.44 6.91
CA LEU A 6 7.13 2.49 6.35
C LEU A 6 5.76 3.17 6.19
N ILE A 7 5.34 3.40 4.94
CA ILE A 7 4.10 4.10 4.60
C ILE A 7 3.14 3.14 3.92
N GLY A 8 1.86 3.22 4.27
CA GLY A 8 0.81 2.42 3.62
C GLY A 8 -0.54 2.52 4.32
N ALA A 9 -1.56 1.99 3.68
CA ALA A 9 -2.93 1.97 4.17
C ALA A 9 -3.17 0.86 5.21
N SER A 10 -4.40 0.38 5.34
CA SER A 10 -4.81 -0.63 6.32
C SER A 10 -4.01 -1.93 6.24
N ILE A 11 -3.59 -2.35 5.05
CA ILE A 11 -2.80 -3.57 4.86
C ILE A 11 -1.42 -3.42 5.51
N ARG A 12 -0.78 -2.25 5.40
CA ARG A 12 0.46 -1.95 6.12
C ARG A 12 0.26 -2.04 7.65
N LEU A 13 -0.83 -1.49 8.17
CA LEU A 13 -1.14 -1.60 9.61
C LEU A 13 -1.22 -3.06 10.07
N GLY A 14 -1.72 -3.95 9.21
CA GLY A 14 -1.87 -5.37 9.53
C GLY A 14 -0.53 -6.12 9.59
N TYR A 15 0.42 -5.82 8.72
CA TYR A 15 1.71 -6.53 8.70
C TYR A 15 2.86 -5.80 9.43
N GLU A 16 2.69 -4.53 9.81
CA GLU A 16 3.77 -3.68 10.32
C GLU A 16 4.46 -4.24 11.57
N LYS A 17 3.69 -4.82 12.50
CA LYS A 17 4.26 -5.40 13.73
C LYS A 17 5.26 -6.50 13.40
N GLU A 18 4.87 -7.43 12.52
CA GLU A 18 5.74 -8.54 12.11
C GLU A 18 6.95 -8.05 11.30
N VAL A 19 6.80 -7.00 10.48
CA VAL A 19 7.93 -6.37 9.78
C VAL A 19 8.95 -5.83 10.78
N ARG A 20 8.53 -5.14 11.84
CA ARG A 20 9.42 -4.64 12.90
C ARG A 20 10.17 -5.77 13.59
N GLU A 21 9.48 -6.85 13.94
CA GLU A 21 10.07 -8.04 14.56
C GLU A 21 11.12 -8.70 13.64
N LEU A 22 10.82 -8.84 12.35
CA LEU A 22 11.72 -9.42 11.36
C LEU A 22 12.95 -8.54 11.05
N LEU A 23 12.80 -7.23 11.14
CA LEU A 23 13.93 -6.29 10.97
C LEU A 23 14.82 -6.22 12.21
N GLY A 24 14.35 -6.62 13.39
CA GLY A 24 15.17 -6.66 14.61
C GLY A 24 15.62 -5.29 15.12
N ASP A 25 16.49 -5.31 16.13
CA ASP A 25 16.84 -4.14 16.93
C ASP A 25 17.82 -3.16 16.24
N ASP A 26 18.44 -3.56 15.15
CA ASP A 26 19.37 -2.72 14.38
C ASP A 26 18.67 -1.78 13.39
N VAL A 27 17.34 -1.94 13.22
CA VAL A 27 16.49 -1.11 12.37
C VAL A 27 15.37 -0.46 13.19
N GLN A 28 15.35 0.86 13.21
CA GLN A 28 14.23 1.64 13.73
C GLN A 28 13.22 1.92 12.61
N VAL A 29 11.97 1.49 12.78
CA VAL A 29 10.91 1.74 11.82
C VAL A 29 10.04 2.88 12.28
N PHE A 30 9.90 3.93 11.47
CA PHE A 30 8.96 5.03 11.63
C PHE A 30 7.75 4.77 10.72
N SER A 31 6.56 4.93 11.25
CA SER A 31 5.33 4.77 10.47
C SER A 31 4.20 5.60 11.06
N PRO A 32 3.27 6.13 10.24
CA PRO A 32 2.07 6.79 10.74
C PRO A 32 1.23 5.81 11.56
N LYS A 33 0.74 6.27 12.72
CA LYS A 33 -0.22 5.48 13.52
C LYS A 33 -1.56 5.30 12.82
N GLU A 34 -1.87 6.20 11.90
CA GLU A 34 -3.10 6.21 11.13
C GLU A 34 -2.98 5.45 9.81
N ASN A 35 -4.13 5.14 9.22
CA ASN A 35 -4.24 4.62 7.87
C ASN A 35 -3.89 5.73 6.86
N CYS A 36 -2.90 5.48 5.97
CA CYS A 36 -2.48 6.47 4.97
C CYS A 36 -3.44 6.57 3.78
N ARG A 37 -4.52 5.81 3.75
CA ARG A 37 -5.64 5.89 2.81
C ARG A 37 -5.20 5.90 1.34
N TYR A 38 -5.65 6.91 0.57
CA TYR A 38 -5.38 7.10 -0.85
C TYR A 38 -4.13 7.96 -1.11
N THR A 39 -3.63 7.96 -2.32
CA THR A 39 -2.35 8.60 -2.68
C THR A 39 -2.26 10.08 -2.31
N LYS A 40 -3.31 10.88 -2.54
CA LYS A 40 -3.32 12.31 -2.17
C LYS A 40 -3.23 12.52 -0.66
N PHE A 41 -3.90 11.67 0.15
CA PHE A 41 -3.80 11.74 1.59
C PHE A 41 -2.39 11.41 2.07
N THR A 42 -1.77 10.40 1.45
CA THR A 42 -0.37 10.06 1.72
C THR A 42 0.56 11.23 1.40
N LEU A 43 0.40 11.87 0.24
CA LEU A 43 1.20 13.05 -0.14
C LEU A 43 1.01 14.20 0.84
N TRP A 44 -0.23 14.45 1.25
CA TRP A 44 -0.56 15.47 2.27
C TRP A 44 0.11 15.17 3.61
N GLY A 45 0.07 13.89 4.06
CA GLY A 45 0.55 13.49 5.37
C GLY A 45 2.08 13.46 5.52
N MET A 46 2.83 13.26 4.43
CA MET A 46 4.27 13.01 4.49
C MET A 46 5.04 14.05 5.32
N PHE A 47 4.76 15.33 5.10
CA PHE A 47 5.47 16.40 5.81
C PHE A 47 5.19 16.35 7.31
N SER A 48 3.93 16.31 7.70
CA SER A 48 3.53 16.31 9.12
C SER A 48 3.96 15.05 9.86
N TRP A 49 3.97 13.90 9.19
CA TRP A 49 4.48 12.65 9.79
C TRP A 49 5.98 12.76 10.06
N MET A 50 6.76 13.20 9.08
CA MET A 50 8.22 13.38 9.25
C MET A 50 8.52 14.38 10.39
N GLU A 51 7.78 15.50 10.45
CA GLU A 51 7.92 16.49 11.52
C GLU A 51 7.57 15.90 12.89
N SER A 52 6.48 15.12 12.99
CA SER A 52 6.04 14.48 14.23
C SER A 52 7.04 13.48 14.80
N TRP A 53 7.90 12.92 13.97
CA TRP A 53 9.01 12.03 14.36
C TRP A 53 10.32 12.79 14.65
N GLY A 54 10.30 14.12 14.61
CA GLY A 54 11.48 14.95 14.81
C GLY A 54 12.42 15.01 13.60
N SER A 55 11.89 14.77 12.40
CA SER A 55 12.63 14.78 11.13
C SER A 55 13.92 13.95 11.20
N PRO A 56 13.83 12.65 11.48
CA PRO A 56 15.01 11.80 11.62
C PRO A 56 15.80 11.71 10.30
N HIS A 57 17.09 11.41 10.40
CA HIS A 57 17.81 10.91 9.23
C HIS A 57 17.15 9.62 8.74
N VAL A 58 16.87 9.51 7.44
CA VAL A 58 16.17 8.35 6.85
C VAL A 58 17.14 7.58 5.95
N ASP A 59 17.34 6.31 6.24
CA ASP A 59 18.18 5.41 5.44
C ASP A 59 17.37 4.77 4.28
N LEU A 60 16.06 4.57 4.46
CA LEU A 60 15.18 3.95 3.46
C LEU A 60 13.72 4.35 3.69
N ILE A 61 12.97 4.54 2.60
CA ILE A 61 11.50 4.63 2.62
C ILE A 61 10.91 3.48 1.81
N HIS A 62 10.02 2.70 2.41
CA HIS A 62 9.17 1.73 1.74
C HIS A 62 7.72 2.22 1.79
N TRP A 63 7.05 2.32 0.63
CA TRP A 63 5.66 2.77 0.62
C TRP A 63 4.77 1.95 -0.32
N ASN A 64 3.50 1.89 0.03
CA ASN A 64 2.42 1.31 -0.77
C ASN A 64 1.21 2.25 -0.72
N THR A 65 0.67 2.57 -1.88
CA THR A 65 -0.59 3.31 -2.04
C THR A 65 -1.39 2.72 -3.19
N GLY A 66 -2.70 2.95 -3.22
CA GLY A 66 -3.50 2.62 -4.38
C GLY A 66 -4.79 1.85 -4.10
N ILE A 67 -4.84 1.03 -3.05
CA ILE A 67 -6.04 0.22 -2.80
C ILE A 67 -7.31 1.08 -2.60
N TRP A 68 -7.17 2.21 -1.92
CA TRP A 68 -8.27 3.17 -1.74
C TRP A 68 -8.58 3.96 -3.01
N ASP A 69 -7.57 4.17 -3.85
CA ASP A 69 -7.69 4.88 -5.12
C ASP A 69 -8.54 4.10 -6.15
N LEU A 70 -8.61 2.78 -5.99
CA LEU A 70 -9.34 1.86 -6.87
C LEU A 70 -10.82 1.68 -6.51
N HIS A 71 -11.29 2.19 -5.36
CA HIS A 71 -12.70 2.05 -5.01
C HIS A 71 -13.62 2.86 -5.92
N ARG A 72 -14.79 2.27 -6.23
CA ARG A 72 -15.89 2.94 -6.94
C ARG A 72 -16.91 3.40 -5.92
N CYS A 73 -16.61 4.52 -5.26
CA CYS A 73 -17.40 5.04 -4.15
C CYS A 73 -18.34 6.20 -4.53
N THR A 74 -18.44 6.52 -5.81
CA THR A 74 -19.33 7.57 -6.33
C THR A 74 -20.46 6.99 -7.18
N ALA A 75 -21.55 7.74 -7.31
CA ALA A 75 -22.76 7.27 -8.01
C ALA A 75 -22.54 7.05 -9.53
N ASP A 76 -21.48 7.63 -10.10
CA ASP A 76 -21.09 7.41 -11.50
C ASP A 76 -20.35 6.09 -11.75
N GLY A 77 -19.97 5.38 -10.65
CA GLY A 77 -19.25 4.11 -10.73
C GLY A 77 -17.81 4.21 -11.21
N LEU A 78 -17.26 5.42 -11.29
CA LEU A 78 -15.85 5.62 -11.68
C LEU A 78 -14.91 5.32 -10.51
N LEU A 79 -13.66 5.02 -10.83
CA LEU A 79 -12.60 4.86 -9.84
C LEU A 79 -12.41 6.16 -9.05
N PHE A 80 -12.18 6.04 -7.74
CA PHE A 80 -11.99 7.19 -6.84
C PHE A 80 -10.85 8.10 -7.31
N THR A 81 -9.76 7.52 -7.78
CA THR A 81 -8.64 8.27 -8.37
C THR A 81 -8.36 7.71 -9.77
N PRO A 82 -8.57 8.48 -10.85
CA PRO A 82 -8.21 8.06 -12.20
C PRO A 82 -6.72 7.71 -12.33
N LEU A 83 -6.38 6.79 -13.24
CA LEU A 83 -5.01 6.30 -13.39
C LEU A 83 -3.97 7.43 -13.61
N GLU A 84 -4.27 8.37 -14.48
CA GLU A 84 -3.36 9.50 -14.78
C GLU A 84 -3.08 10.33 -13.52
N GLU A 85 -4.11 10.59 -12.73
CA GLU A 85 -3.99 11.31 -11.48
C GLU A 85 -3.21 10.50 -10.44
N TYR A 86 -3.48 9.19 -10.33
CA TYR A 86 -2.75 8.27 -9.46
C TYR A 86 -1.25 8.28 -9.77
N LEU A 87 -0.88 8.22 -11.07
CA LEU A 87 0.51 8.27 -11.51
C LEU A 87 1.17 9.62 -11.19
N GLU A 88 0.47 10.74 -11.45
CA GLU A 88 1.01 12.07 -11.14
C GLU A 88 1.22 12.25 -9.63
N VAL A 89 0.29 11.80 -8.80
CA VAL A 89 0.44 11.90 -7.33
C VAL A 89 1.57 10.99 -6.84
N ASN A 90 1.73 9.78 -7.38
CA ASN A 90 2.86 8.89 -7.03
C ASN A 90 4.20 9.49 -7.49
N ARG A 91 4.26 10.13 -8.66
CA ARG A 91 5.45 10.87 -9.10
C ARG A 91 5.83 11.97 -8.11
N ARG A 92 4.86 12.72 -7.61
CA ARG A 92 5.07 13.77 -6.59
C ARG A 92 5.48 13.20 -5.25
N LEU A 93 4.88 12.06 -4.84
CA LEU A 93 5.30 11.31 -3.65
C LEU A 93 6.77 10.89 -3.76
N ALA A 94 7.17 10.32 -4.88
CA ALA A 94 8.55 9.94 -5.12
C ALA A 94 9.51 11.15 -4.98
N ILE A 95 9.19 12.29 -5.60
CA ILE A 95 9.98 13.53 -5.47
C ILE A 95 10.06 13.99 -4.01
N GLN A 96 8.94 13.97 -3.27
CA GLN A 96 8.93 14.35 -1.86
C GLN A 96 9.79 13.39 -1.02
N MET A 97 9.70 12.07 -1.26
CA MET A 97 10.48 11.07 -0.54
C MET A 97 11.97 11.12 -0.89
N GLU A 98 12.32 11.43 -2.14
CA GLU A 98 13.69 11.65 -2.59
C GLU A 98 14.39 12.81 -1.87
N SER A 99 13.64 13.75 -1.28
CA SER A 99 14.20 14.83 -0.46
C SER A 99 14.69 14.35 0.91
N TYR A 100 14.23 13.20 1.37
CA TYR A 100 14.64 12.59 2.63
C TYR A 100 15.71 11.52 2.44
N THR A 101 15.59 10.68 1.40
CA THR A 101 16.56 9.64 1.07
C THR A 101 16.46 9.23 -0.41
N LYS A 102 17.56 8.75 -0.98
CA LYS A 102 17.57 8.17 -2.33
C LYS A 102 17.23 6.67 -2.35
N ASN A 103 17.20 6.03 -1.20
CA ASN A 103 16.91 4.61 -1.08
C ASN A 103 15.40 4.39 -0.91
N LEU A 104 14.71 4.24 -2.03
CA LEU A 104 13.25 4.14 -2.09
C LEU A 104 12.81 2.78 -2.59
N ILE A 105 11.73 2.25 -1.99
CA ILE A 105 11.03 1.05 -2.43
C ILE A 105 9.54 1.37 -2.54
N TRP A 106 8.97 1.26 -3.73
CA TRP A 106 7.54 1.26 -3.93
C TRP A 106 7.01 -0.17 -3.99
N ALA A 107 5.87 -0.44 -3.36
CA ALA A 107 5.26 -1.77 -3.38
C ALA A 107 3.95 -1.79 -4.17
N THR A 108 3.75 -2.87 -4.94
CA THR A 108 2.55 -3.07 -5.75
C THR A 108 1.29 -3.24 -4.88
N ILE A 109 0.13 -2.87 -5.43
CA ILE A 109 -1.19 -3.11 -4.84
C ILE A 109 -1.46 -4.62 -4.91
N ILE A 110 -1.94 -5.23 -3.84
CA ILE A 110 -2.32 -6.64 -3.81
C ILE A 110 -3.68 -6.88 -4.48
N PRO A 111 -3.94 -8.09 -5.01
CA PRO A 111 -5.24 -8.42 -5.61
C PRO A 111 -6.34 -8.54 -4.55
N GLY A 112 -7.59 -8.36 -4.99
CA GLY A 112 -8.77 -8.69 -4.21
C GLY A 112 -9.15 -10.17 -4.34
N GLY A 113 -9.85 -10.68 -3.34
CA GLY A 113 -10.28 -12.08 -3.26
C GLY A 113 -11.72 -12.34 -3.67
N PRO A 114 -12.14 -13.62 -3.72
CA PRO A 114 -13.46 -14.06 -4.22
C PRO A 114 -14.64 -13.51 -3.44
N ALA A 115 -14.42 -13.04 -2.22
CA ALA A 115 -15.48 -12.44 -1.40
C ALA A 115 -16.01 -11.12 -1.98
N LEU A 116 -15.26 -10.44 -2.88
CA LEU A 116 -15.74 -9.27 -3.61
C LEU A 116 -16.98 -9.58 -4.48
N ASP A 117 -17.08 -10.81 -5.01
CA ASP A 117 -18.23 -11.23 -5.81
C ASP A 117 -19.48 -11.53 -4.96
N LYS A 118 -19.31 -11.71 -3.67
CA LYS A 118 -20.41 -11.91 -2.74
C LYS A 118 -20.95 -10.53 -2.38
N LYS A 119 -22.09 -10.15 -2.97
CA LYS A 119 -22.78 -8.91 -2.61
C LYS A 119 -23.05 -8.90 -1.09
N MET A 120 -22.15 -8.31 -0.31
CA MET A 120 -22.35 -8.02 1.09
C MET A 120 -23.05 -6.67 1.19
N PRO A 121 -24.34 -6.61 1.57
CA PRO A 121 -25.00 -5.34 1.82
C PRO A 121 -24.29 -4.65 3.00
N GLY A 122 -23.66 -3.53 2.75
CA GLY A 122 -23.16 -2.66 3.80
C GLY A 122 -21.68 -2.65 4.12
N ASN A 123 -20.82 -3.34 3.38
CA ASN A 123 -19.37 -3.17 3.51
C ASN A 123 -18.91 -1.89 2.80
N SER A 124 -19.20 -0.75 3.38
CA SER A 124 -18.50 0.47 3.07
C SER A 124 -17.23 0.53 3.91
N LEU A 125 -16.08 0.20 3.35
CA LEU A 125 -14.77 0.40 3.98
C LEU A 125 -14.50 1.88 4.36
N ILE A 126 -15.31 2.79 3.82
CA ILE A 126 -15.12 4.24 3.93
C ILE A 126 -16.07 4.83 4.97
N ASN A 127 -17.16 4.16 5.30
CA ASN A 127 -18.17 4.72 6.19
C ASN A 127 -18.54 3.77 7.32
N THR A 128 -17.99 4.03 8.51
CA THR A 128 -18.33 3.34 9.76
C THR A 128 -19.60 3.90 10.42
N ASP A 129 -20.18 4.97 9.87
CA ASP A 129 -21.41 5.56 10.38
C ASP A 129 -22.64 4.81 9.80
N ALA A 130 -23.35 4.10 10.66
CA ALA A 130 -24.55 3.35 10.27
C ALA A 130 -25.71 4.22 9.76
N SER A 131 -25.65 5.53 9.99
CA SER A 131 -26.65 6.52 9.56
C SER A 131 -26.35 7.14 8.19
N ALA A 132 -25.14 6.95 7.69
CA ALA A 132 -24.74 7.52 6.40
C ALA A 132 -25.34 6.76 5.21
N PRO A 133 -25.57 7.43 4.07
CA PRO A 133 -26.03 6.78 2.85
C PRO A 133 -25.08 5.62 2.50
N LYS A 134 -25.62 4.42 2.34
CA LYS A 134 -24.86 3.25 1.93
C LYS A 134 -24.38 3.48 0.49
N VAL A 135 -23.13 3.80 0.31
CA VAL A 135 -22.51 3.79 -1.01
C VAL A 135 -22.35 2.32 -1.39
N HIS A 136 -23.06 1.89 -2.42
CA HIS A 136 -22.90 0.56 -2.98
C HIS A 136 -21.57 0.50 -3.71
N LEU A 137 -20.56 -0.03 -3.04
CA LEU A 137 -19.33 -0.42 -3.72
C LEU A 137 -19.65 -1.61 -4.62
N THR A 138 -19.55 -1.42 -5.91
CA THR A 138 -19.75 -2.47 -6.92
C THR A 138 -18.41 -3.05 -7.36
N ASP A 139 -17.51 -3.27 -6.41
CA ASP A 139 -16.22 -3.88 -6.69
C ASP A 139 -16.42 -5.40 -6.79
N TYR A 140 -16.43 -5.91 -8.02
CA TYR A 140 -16.35 -7.34 -8.30
C TYR A 140 -14.89 -7.75 -8.46
N MET A 141 -14.56 -8.99 -8.10
CA MET A 141 -13.17 -9.48 -8.07
C MET A 141 -12.44 -9.27 -9.39
N GLU A 142 -13.01 -9.71 -10.53
CA GLU A 142 -12.30 -9.60 -11.81
C GLU A 142 -12.13 -8.17 -12.32
N PRO A 143 -13.15 -7.31 -12.34
CA PRO A 143 -12.97 -5.89 -12.66
C PRO A 143 -11.99 -5.19 -11.71
N TRP A 144 -12.06 -5.47 -10.40
CA TRP A 144 -11.13 -4.96 -9.42
C TRP A 144 -9.69 -5.39 -9.74
N ASN A 145 -9.46 -6.68 -9.94
CA ASN A 145 -8.11 -7.20 -10.22
C ASN A 145 -7.57 -6.73 -11.58
N ALA A 146 -8.45 -6.51 -12.57
CA ALA A 146 -8.04 -5.88 -13.83
C ALA A 146 -7.54 -4.44 -13.62
N ASP A 147 -8.21 -3.65 -12.79
CA ASP A 147 -7.76 -2.32 -12.43
C ASP A 147 -6.47 -2.37 -11.60
N VAL A 148 -6.35 -3.28 -10.63
CA VAL A 148 -5.11 -3.49 -9.85
C VAL A 148 -3.93 -3.77 -10.80
N ARG A 149 -4.07 -4.71 -11.73
CA ARG A 149 -3.02 -5.03 -12.72
C ARG A 149 -2.63 -3.81 -13.55
N ARG A 150 -3.62 -3.05 -14.04
CA ARG A 150 -3.41 -1.85 -14.84
C ARG A 150 -2.65 -0.76 -14.06
N TYR A 151 -3.03 -0.49 -12.82
CA TYR A 151 -2.39 0.50 -11.96
C TYR A 151 -0.97 0.06 -11.57
N ASN A 152 -0.80 -1.21 -11.21
CA ASN A 152 0.52 -1.77 -10.90
C ASN A 152 1.47 -1.68 -12.09
N ALA A 153 1.02 -2.07 -13.30
CA ALA A 153 1.85 -2.00 -14.49
C ALA A 153 2.35 -0.57 -14.76
N ALA A 154 1.43 0.39 -14.82
CA ALA A 154 1.77 1.78 -15.11
C ALA A 154 2.64 2.43 -14.00
N ALA A 155 2.35 2.13 -12.73
CA ALA A 155 3.17 2.64 -11.62
C ALA A 155 4.55 1.97 -11.55
N THR A 156 4.65 0.68 -11.90
CA THR A 156 5.95 -0.01 -12.02
C THR A 156 6.84 0.67 -13.07
N GLU A 157 6.31 0.96 -14.26
CA GLU A 157 7.05 1.70 -15.30
C GLU A 157 7.51 3.08 -14.80
N LEU A 158 6.62 3.82 -14.11
CA LEU A 158 6.96 5.10 -13.52
C LEU A 158 8.10 4.97 -12.49
N MET A 159 8.04 4.01 -11.57
CA MET A 159 9.04 3.82 -10.53
C MET A 159 10.39 3.38 -11.11
N GLN A 160 10.37 2.43 -12.04
CA GLN A 160 11.58 1.95 -12.72
C GLN A 160 12.25 3.06 -13.53
N SER A 161 11.48 3.92 -14.23
CA SER A 161 12.03 5.08 -14.96
C SER A 161 12.74 6.09 -14.05
N ARG A 162 12.46 6.05 -12.75
CA ARG A 162 13.10 6.89 -11.72
C ARG A 162 14.21 6.17 -10.94
N GLY A 163 14.51 4.92 -11.27
CA GLY A 163 15.50 4.11 -10.53
C GLY A 163 15.00 3.69 -9.13
N ILE A 164 13.69 3.70 -8.90
CA ILE A 164 13.09 3.28 -7.63
C ILE A 164 12.82 1.78 -7.68
N ARG A 165 13.24 1.07 -6.63
CA ARG A 165 12.97 -0.38 -6.50
C ARG A 165 11.48 -0.65 -6.38
N VAL A 166 11.05 -1.77 -6.99
CA VAL A 166 9.67 -2.26 -6.91
C VAL A 166 9.62 -3.52 -6.07
N ASN A 167 8.84 -3.48 -4.99
CA ASN A 167 8.52 -4.66 -4.19
C ASN A 167 7.19 -5.25 -4.68
N ASP A 168 7.25 -6.37 -5.38
CA ASP A 168 6.07 -7.04 -5.91
C ASP A 168 5.32 -7.80 -4.82
N LEU A 169 4.37 -7.13 -4.18
CA LEU A 169 3.44 -7.72 -3.22
C LEU A 169 2.24 -8.39 -3.91
N TYR A 170 1.92 -7.97 -5.16
CA TYR A 170 0.84 -8.57 -5.93
C TYR A 170 1.08 -10.08 -6.11
N SER A 171 2.25 -10.44 -6.64
CA SER A 171 2.59 -11.84 -6.91
C SER A 171 2.70 -12.71 -5.65
N VAL A 172 2.93 -12.12 -4.47
CA VAL A 172 2.94 -12.86 -3.20
C VAL A 172 1.56 -13.40 -2.84
N ILE A 173 0.51 -12.67 -3.22
CA ILE A 173 -0.89 -13.00 -2.88
C ILE A 173 -1.60 -13.70 -4.05
N ASP A 174 -1.21 -13.36 -5.29
CA ASP A 174 -1.82 -13.92 -6.48
C ASP A 174 -1.62 -15.45 -6.55
N GLY A 175 -2.66 -16.17 -6.94
CA GLY A 175 -2.68 -17.63 -6.91
C GLY A 175 -3.05 -18.27 -5.55
N HIS A 176 -3.13 -17.48 -4.47
CA HIS A 176 -3.48 -17.93 -3.12
C HIS A 176 -4.63 -17.13 -2.50
N LEU A 177 -5.53 -16.57 -3.32
CA LEU A 177 -6.56 -15.63 -2.87
C LEU A 177 -7.49 -16.21 -1.80
N ASP A 178 -7.88 -17.48 -1.92
CA ASP A 178 -8.74 -18.17 -0.94
C ASP A 178 -8.05 -18.37 0.43
N GLU A 179 -6.74 -18.55 0.41
CA GLU A 179 -5.93 -18.75 1.61
C GLU A 179 -5.57 -17.42 2.28
N TYR A 180 -5.21 -16.42 1.49
CA TYR A 180 -4.60 -15.19 2.00
C TYR A 180 -5.56 -14.01 2.14
N ILE A 181 -6.66 -13.94 1.39
CA ILE A 181 -7.62 -12.82 1.48
C ILE A 181 -8.80 -13.20 2.35
N SER A 182 -9.23 -12.27 3.20
CA SER A 182 -10.33 -12.47 4.14
C SER A 182 -11.72 -12.38 3.48
N GLU A 183 -12.75 -12.57 4.29
CA GLU A 183 -14.15 -12.57 3.88
C GLU A 183 -14.65 -11.19 3.41
N ASP A 184 -13.87 -10.13 3.60
CA ASP A 184 -14.19 -8.81 3.05
C ASP A 184 -13.69 -8.62 1.61
N GLY A 185 -12.87 -9.54 1.10
CA GLY A 185 -12.34 -9.54 -0.25
C GLY A 185 -11.13 -8.60 -0.48
N ILE A 186 -10.71 -7.84 0.53
CA ILE A 186 -9.64 -6.82 0.41
C ILE A 186 -8.49 -7.07 1.37
N HIS A 187 -8.79 -7.27 2.65
CA HIS A 187 -7.76 -7.41 3.67
C HIS A 187 -7.23 -8.84 3.75
N PRO A 188 -5.92 -9.01 3.95
CA PRO A 188 -5.34 -10.32 4.16
C PRO A 188 -5.84 -10.99 5.46
N ARG A 189 -5.87 -12.32 5.46
CA ARG A 189 -5.93 -13.16 6.66
C ARG A 189 -4.57 -13.14 7.38
N PRO A 190 -4.46 -13.66 8.61
CA PRO A 190 -3.17 -13.74 9.31
C PRO A 190 -2.03 -14.35 8.49
N ALA A 191 -2.30 -15.44 7.75
CA ALA A 191 -1.30 -16.06 6.86
C ALA A 191 -0.86 -15.13 5.73
N GLY A 192 -1.81 -14.40 5.11
CA GLY A 192 -1.53 -13.41 4.07
C GLY A 192 -0.71 -12.24 4.61
N TYR A 193 -1.03 -11.73 5.80
CA TYR A 193 -0.22 -10.69 6.44
C TYR A 193 1.21 -11.15 6.71
N SER A 194 1.39 -12.40 7.16
CA SER A 194 2.71 -12.96 7.47
C SER A 194 3.58 -13.12 6.22
N VAL A 195 3.04 -13.57 5.08
CA VAL A 195 3.82 -13.64 3.83
C VAL A 195 4.19 -12.25 3.31
N LEU A 196 3.29 -11.26 3.42
CA LEU A 196 3.57 -9.87 3.07
C LEU A 196 4.66 -9.27 3.98
N ALA A 197 4.58 -9.49 5.30
CA ALA A 197 5.57 -9.02 6.25
C ALA A 197 6.97 -9.53 5.92
N ARG A 198 7.10 -10.83 5.66
CA ARG A 198 8.37 -11.46 5.25
C ARG A 198 8.92 -10.84 3.96
N LYS A 199 8.07 -10.66 2.94
CA LYS A 199 8.49 -10.04 1.69
C LYS A 199 8.95 -8.61 1.88
N VAL A 200 8.20 -7.80 2.64
CA VAL A 200 8.57 -6.40 2.94
C VAL A 200 9.88 -6.32 3.70
N ALA A 201 10.05 -7.09 4.78
CA ALA A 201 11.27 -7.11 5.58
C ALA A 201 12.48 -7.56 4.75
N GLN A 202 12.32 -8.57 3.90
CA GLN A 202 13.37 -9.07 3.01
C GLN A 202 13.85 -7.98 2.04
N GLU A 203 12.94 -7.26 1.37
CA GLU A 203 13.29 -6.20 0.44
C GLU A 203 13.94 -5.00 1.13
N ILE A 204 13.47 -4.64 2.33
CA ILE A 204 14.11 -3.61 3.15
C ILE A 204 15.54 -4.00 3.50
N ARG A 205 15.78 -5.24 3.97
CA ARG A 205 17.12 -5.72 4.30
C ARG A 205 18.04 -5.69 3.09
N ARG A 206 17.62 -6.24 1.95
CA ARG A 206 18.39 -6.21 0.69
C ARG A 206 18.81 -4.77 0.32
N ALA A 207 17.87 -3.83 0.44
CA ALA A 207 18.11 -2.45 0.09
C ALA A 207 19.06 -1.73 1.08
N LEU A 208 19.01 -2.07 2.36
CA LEU A 208 19.93 -1.52 3.37
C LEU A 208 21.34 -2.09 3.24
N ASP A 209 21.48 -3.35 2.84
CA ASP A 209 22.76 -4.06 2.68
C ASP A 209 23.42 -3.74 1.33
N GLY A 210 22.78 -2.99 0.43
CA GLY A 210 23.28 -2.64 -0.89
C GLY A 210 23.34 -3.82 -1.88
N THR A 211 22.67 -4.93 -1.57
CA THR A 211 22.56 -6.07 -2.50
C THR A 211 21.52 -5.78 -3.57
N GLU A 212 21.97 -5.65 -4.83
CA GLU A 212 21.06 -5.56 -5.99
C GLU A 212 20.34 -6.90 -6.20
N SER A 213 19.07 -6.82 -6.57
CA SER A 213 18.24 -7.98 -6.94
C SER A 213 18.44 -8.35 -8.40
#